data_8b18a06c1b883ab4495c9f29349db338
#
_entry.id   8b18a06c1b883ab4495c9f29349db338
#
_cell.length_a   1.000
_cell.length_b   1.000
_cell.length_c   1.000
_cell.angle_alpha   90.00
_cell.angle_beta   90.00
_cell.angle_gamma   90.00
#
_symmetry.space_group_name_H-M   'P 1'
#
loop_
_entity.id
_entity.type
_entity.pdbx_description
1 polymer ?
#
loop_
_entity_poly.entity_id
_entity_poly.type
_entity_poly.pdbx_seq_one_letter_code
_entity_poly.pdbx_strand_id
1 'polypeptide(L)'
;MVQKPIPLPDGSMIRLTVSRYYTPTGRCIQKPYENGKMEEYHHDLIDRYNRGELMSADSIHFPDSMKYNTLVTERIVYGGGGIMPDVFIPVDTARYTDYHRKLVASGLVNRVSMNYLDRNRNRMMAKYPKFQQYKQDFVVEEDLMEELLKMAGDEKIEFEEEQYNRSKPLIMLQIKALIARDLYDMAQYFQIINDDNPSYQKALQIINNKETYNRLLGR
;
A
#
# COMPACT_ATOMS: atom_id res chain seq x y z
N MET A 1 16.59 -9.85 -1.01
CA MET A 1 17.80 -10.25 -0.24
C MET A 1 17.63 -11.67 0.26
N VAL A 2 18.68 -12.50 0.19
CA VAL A 2 18.71 -13.81 0.86
C VAL A 2 19.32 -13.59 2.23
N GLN A 3 18.61 -14.01 3.28
CA GLN A 3 19.07 -13.89 4.65
C GLN A 3 19.28 -15.27 5.26
N LYS A 4 20.35 -15.42 6.02
CA LYS A 4 20.65 -16.64 6.77
C LYS A 4 20.58 -16.34 8.26
N PRO A 5 19.77 -17.07 9.03
CA PRO A 5 19.81 -17.01 10.49
C PRO A 5 21.07 -17.72 11.01
N ILE A 6 21.77 -17.10 11.94
CA ILE A 6 22.95 -17.64 12.62
C ILE A 6 22.63 -17.65 14.10
N PRO A 7 22.45 -18.84 14.72
CA PRO A 7 22.23 -18.94 16.17
C PRO A 7 23.53 -18.63 16.91
N LEU A 8 23.43 -17.98 18.05
CA LEU A 8 24.51 -17.67 18.95
C LEU A 8 24.47 -18.59 20.21
N PRO A 9 25.58 -18.75 20.92
CA PRO A 9 25.67 -19.66 22.08
C PRO A 9 24.70 -19.33 23.24
N ASP A 10 24.31 -18.08 23.35
CA ASP A 10 23.36 -17.58 24.36
C ASP A 10 21.89 -17.80 24.00
N GLY A 11 21.60 -18.43 22.85
CA GLY A 11 20.24 -18.65 22.32
C GLY A 11 19.70 -17.50 21.52
N SER A 12 20.41 -16.39 21.40
CA SER A 12 20.04 -15.30 20.48
C SER A 12 20.35 -15.67 19.02
N MET A 13 19.87 -14.85 18.08
CA MET A 13 20.02 -15.13 16.64
C MET A 13 20.38 -13.86 15.88
N ILE A 14 21.38 -13.96 15.03
CA ILE A 14 21.69 -12.92 14.03
C ILE A 14 21.07 -13.31 12.70
N ARG A 15 20.37 -12.39 12.05
CA ARG A 15 19.88 -12.56 10.68
C ARG A 15 20.76 -11.74 9.75
N LEU A 16 21.58 -12.43 8.96
CA LEU A 16 22.58 -11.82 8.08
C LEU A 16 22.16 -11.94 6.61
N THR A 17 22.26 -10.84 5.86
CA THR A 17 22.11 -10.87 4.40
C THR A 17 23.36 -11.45 3.76
N VAL A 18 23.22 -12.56 3.04
CA VAL A 18 24.32 -13.30 2.43
C VAL A 18 24.35 -13.25 0.90
N SER A 19 23.25 -12.82 0.27
CA SER A 19 23.16 -12.75 -1.20
C SER A 19 22.09 -11.78 -1.67
N ARG A 20 22.18 -11.38 -2.95
CA ARG A 20 21.20 -10.53 -3.64
C ARG A 20 20.43 -11.33 -4.66
N TYR A 21 19.18 -10.94 -4.92
CA TYR A 21 18.39 -11.45 -6.03
C TYR A 21 18.58 -10.61 -7.27
N TYR A 22 18.72 -11.32 -8.39
CA TYR A 22 18.74 -10.72 -9.72
C TYR A 22 17.62 -11.28 -10.55
N THR A 23 17.01 -10.45 -11.37
CA THR A 23 16.06 -10.92 -12.39
C THR A 23 16.83 -11.67 -13.50
N PRO A 24 16.14 -12.48 -14.35
CA PRO A 24 16.81 -13.09 -15.50
C PRO A 24 17.51 -12.11 -16.43
N THR A 25 17.09 -10.86 -16.46
CA THR A 25 17.74 -9.78 -17.23
C THR A 25 18.97 -9.17 -16.53
N GLY A 26 19.36 -9.68 -15.37
CA GLY A 26 20.51 -9.17 -14.59
C GLY A 26 20.21 -8.00 -13.65
N ARG A 27 18.98 -7.47 -13.61
CA ARG A 27 18.62 -6.37 -12.72
C ARG A 27 18.61 -6.82 -11.26
N CYS A 28 19.31 -6.10 -10.39
CA CYS A 28 19.16 -6.27 -8.94
C CYS A 28 17.89 -5.55 -8.48
N ILE A 29 17.02 -6.26 -7.74
CA ILE A 29 15.79 -5.67 -7.17
C ILE A 29 16.07 -4.79 -5.95
N GLN A 30 17.27 -4.87 -5.41
CA GLN A 30 17.68 -4.09 -4.24
C GLN A 30 18.46 -2.85 -4.69
N LYS A 31 18.18 -1.72 -4.03
CA LYS A 31 19.01 -0.51 -4.15
C LYS A 31 20.46 -0.82 -3.74
N PRO A 32 21.46 -0.26 -4.42
CA PRO A 32 22.83 -0.32 -3.98
C PRO A 32 22.97 0.16 -2.52
N TYR A 33 23.79 -0.55 -1.78
CA TYR A 33 24.05 -0.30 -0.36
C TYR A 33 25.54 -0.19 -0.13
N GLU A 34 25.94 0.86 0.58
CA GLU A 34 27.33 1.06 1.03
C GLU A 34 27.40 0.96 2.55
N ASN A 35 28.45 0.30 3.04
CA ASN A 35 28.67 0.18 4.48
C ASN A 35 28.88 1.58 5.10
N GLY A 36 28.21 1.81 6.23
CA GLY A 36 28.25 3.09 6.92
C GLY A 36 27.24 4.14 6.44
N LYS A 37 26.53 3.90 5.33
CA LYS A 37 25.53 4.85 4.77
C LYS A 37 24.09 4.39 4.97
N MET A 38 23.76 3.86 6.15
CA MET A 38 22.44 3.34 6.47
C MET A 38 21.38 4.45 6.47
N GLU A 39 21.70 5.64 6.93
CA GLU A 39 20.76 6.77 6.96
C GLU A 39 20.38 7.19 5.54
N GLU A 40 21.32 7.34 4.62
CA GLU A 40 21.06 7.66 3.21
C GLU A 40 20.17 6.57 2.56
N TYR A 41 20.39 5.33 2.92
CA TYR A 41 19.57 4.22 2.42
C TYR A 41 18.11 4.32 2.89
N HIS A 42 17.87 4.69 4.15
CA HIS A 42 16.52 4.83 4.70
C HIS A 42 15.79 6.10 4.25
N HIS A 43 16.53 7.18 4.00
CA HIS A 43 15.97 8.45 3.54
C HIS A 43 15.57 8.45 2.05
N ASP A 44 16.01 7.49 1.26
CA ASP A 44 15.78 7.43 -0.18
C ASP A 44 14.32 7.59 -0.60
N LEU A 45 13.37 6.98 0.12
CA LEU A 45 11.96 7.12 -0.21
C LEU A 45 11.46 8.56 -0.03
N ILE A 46 11.93 9.24 1.01
CA ILE A 46 11.62 10.65 1.29
C ILE A 46 12.25 11.54 0.21
N ASP A 47 13.50 11.26 -0.15
CA ASP A 47 14.20 12.00 -1.19
C ASP A 47 13.54 11.85 -2.56
N ARG A 48 13.08 10.65 -2.91
CA ARG A 48 12.31 10.39 -4.13
C ARG A 48 10.96 11.11 -4.13
N TYR A 49 10.28 11.15 -2.99
CA TYR A 49 9.06 11.96 -2.85
C TYR A 49 9.35 13.44 -3.06
N ASN A 50 10.40 13.98 -2.42
CA ASN A 50 10.80 15.40 -2.54
C ASN A 50 11.23 15.77 -3.97
N ARG A 51 11.82 14.83 -4.73
CA ARG A 51 12.14 15.00 -6.15
C ARG A 51 10.94 14.86 -7.09
N GLY A 52 9.75 14.54 -6.55
CA GLY A 52 8.53 14.35 -7.33
C GLY A 52 8.44 13.02 -8.08
N GLU A 53 9.34 12.07 -7.83
CA GLU A 53 9.38 10.77 -8.52
C GLU A 53 8.16 9.89 -8.24
N LEU A 54 7.43 10.14 -7.15
CA LEU A 54 6.19 9.45 -6.83
C LEU A 54 4.95 10.11 -7.44
N MET A 55 5.12 11.32 -7.98
CA MET A 55 4.02 12.14 -8.52
C MET A 55 4.03 12.21 -10.04
N SER A 56 5.20 12.11 -10.68
CA SER A 56 5.36 12.17 -12.12
C SER A 56 6.42 11.20 -12.63
N ALA A 57 6.08 10.48 -13.72
CA ALA A 57 7.05 9.63 -14.41
C ALA A 57 8.22 10.43 -14.99
N ASP A 58 7.98 11.67 -15.41
CA ASP A 58 8.99 12.54 -16.01
C ASP A 58 10.08 12.98 -15.02
N SER A 59 9.78 12.90 -13.72
CA SER A 59 10.74 13.17 -12.65
C SER A 59 11.72 12.02 -12.41
N ILE A 60 11.47 10.84 -13.00
CA ILE A 60 12.27 9.64 -12.78
C ILE A 60 13.37 9.56 -13.84
N HIS A 61 14.61 9.69 -13.41
CA HIS A 61 15.77 9.66 -14.28
C HIS A 61 16.65 8.46 -13.93
N PHE A 62 16.96 7.66 -14.94
CA PHE A 62 17.87 6.52 -14.79
C PHE A 62 19.15 6.78 -15.60
N PRO A 63 20.34 6.60 -15.01
CA PRO A 63 21.58 6.61 -15.75
C PRO A 63 21.65 5.44 -16.74
N ASP A 64 22.38 5.62 -17.83
CA ASP A 64 22.51 4.59 -18.87
C ASP A 64 23.09 3.26 -18.35
N SER A 65 23.91 3.31 -17.30
CA SER A 65 24.45 2.13 -16.62
C SER A 65 23.39 1.23 -15.96
N MET A 66 22.16 1.72 -15.82
CA MET A 66 21.03 1.02 -15.21
C MET A 66 20.04 0.47 -16.26
N LYS A 67 20.37 0.56 -17.54
CA LYS A 67 19.57 -0.01 -18.64
C LYS A 67 19.86 -1.51 -18.83
N TYR A 68 18.83 -2.26 -19.04
CA TYR A 68 18.86 -3.69 -19.33
C TYR A 68 17.87 -4.00 -20.45
N ASN A 69 18.06 -5.10 -21.13
CA ASN A 69 17.11 -5.57 -22.15
C ASN A 69 16.34 -6.80 -21.68
N THR A 70 15.07 -6.90 -22.06
CA THR A 70 14.31 -8.14 -21.85
C THR A 70 14.83 -9.24 -22.76
N LEU A 71 14.75 -10.51 -22.33
CA LEU A 71 15.39 -11.63 -23.04
C LEU A 71 14.70 -12.01 -24.36
N VAL A 72 13.42 -11.67 -24.52
CA VAL A 72 12.62 -12.12 -25.69
C VAL A 72 12.36 -10.98 -26.66
N THR A 73 11.96 -9.82 -26.15
CA THR A 73 11.54 -8.68 -26.99
C THR A 73 12.58 -7.57 -27.04
N GLU A 74 13.72 -7.76 -26.35
CA GLU A 74 14.83 -6.80 -26.25
C GLU A 74 14.40 -5.38 -25.81
N ARG A 75 13.24 -5.28 -25.19
CA ARG A 75 12.69 -4.02 -24.68
C ARG A 75 13.58 -3.48 -23.57
N ILE A 76 13.87 -2.19 -23.60
CA ILE A 76 14.64 -1.52 -22.55
C ILE A 76 13.83 -1.49 -21.25
N VAL A 77 14.47 -1.89 -20.17
CA VAL A 77 13.96 -1.84 -18.80
C VAL A 77 15.04 -1.32 -17.87
N TYR A 78 14.64 -0.72 -16.74
CA TYR A 78 15.58 -0.08 -15.84
C TYR A 78 15.68 -0.83 -14.49
N GLY A 79 16.88 -0.78 -13.90
CA GLY A 79 17.17 -1.27 -12.56
C GLY A 79 17.65 -0.14 -11.64
N GLY A 80 18.25 -0.49 -10.49
CA GLY A 80 18.93 0.51 -9.64
C GLY A 80 18.13 1.06 -8.49
N GLY A 81 17.36 0.24 -7.81
CA GLY A 81 16.60 0.64 -6.62
C GLY A 81 15.16 0.17 -6.67
N GLY A 82 14.96 -0.99 -7.25
CA GLY A 82 13.67 -1.63 -7.50
C GLY A 82 13.47 -1.96 -8.96
N ILE A 83 12.22 -2.20 -9.31
CA ILE A 83 11.79 -2.48 -10.69
C ILE A 83 10.88 -1.35 -11.13
N MET A 84 11.30 -0.59 -12.13
CA MET A 84 10.44 0.45 -12.72
C MET A 84 9.22 -0.21 -13.37
N PRO A 85 7.99 0.19 -13.02
CA PRO A 85 6.79 -0.33 -13.64
C PRO A 85 6.66 0.16 -15.09
N ASP A 86 6.02 -0.64 -15.95
CA ASP A 86 5.73 -0.27 -17.34
C ASP A 86 4.63 0.80 -17.45
N VAL A 87 3.79 0.90 -16.44
CA VAL A 87 2.74 1.92 -16.33
C VAL A 87 2.86 2.61 -14.99
N PHE A 88 3.18 3.88 -15.04
CA PHE A 88 3.27 4.71 -13.86
C PHE A 88 1.88 5.17 -13.39
N ILE A 89 1.62 5.04 -12.11
CA ILE A 89 0.43 5.56 -11.44
C ILE A 89 0.90 6.48 -10.32
N PRO A 90 0.63 7.78 -10.39
CA PRO A 90 1.03 8.71 -9.34
C PRO A 90 0.34 8.39 -8.01
N VAL A 91 1.01 8.68 -6.93
CA VAL A 91 0.42 8.58 -5.59
C VAL A 91 -0.63 9.69 -5.43
N ASP A 92 -1.85 9.30 -5.11
CA ASP A 92 -2.90 10.27 -4.76
C ASP A 92 -2.64 10.82 -3.36
N THR A 93 -2.07 12.02 -3.28
CA THR A 93 -1.81 12.70 -2.01
C THR A 93 -3.00 13.52 -1.53
N ALA A 94 -4.01 13.76 -2.37
CA ALA A 94 -5.13 14.63 -2.04
C ALA A 94 -6.00 14.07 -0.91
N ARG A 95 -6.24 12.75 -0.90
CA ARG A 95 -7.06 12.07 0.11
C ARG A 95 -6.29 11.63 1.35
N TYR A 96 -4.96 11.55 1.28
CA TYR A 96 -4.09 11.16 2.39
C TYR A 96 -3.64 12.39 3.18
N THR A 97 -4.59 13.07 3.82
CA THR A 97 -4.33 14.29 4.62
C THR A 97 -3.51 13.99 5.88
N ASP A 98 -2.93 15.03 6.50
CA ASP A 98 -2.21 14.88 7.76
C ASP A 98 -3.14 14.41 8.89
N TYR A 99 -4.37 14.89 8.91
CA TYR A 99 -5.38 14.43 9.85
C TYR A 99 -5.64 12.93 9.72
N HIS A 100 -5.87 12.45 8.48
CA HIS A 100 -6.01 11.02 8.21
C HIS A 100 -4.80 10.21 8.67
N ARG A 101 -3.58 10.68 8.37
CA ARG A 101 -2.34 10.00 8.81
C ARG A 101 -2.25 9.89 10.33
N LYS A 102 -2.62 10.94 11.07
CA LYS A 102 -2.68 10.92 12.54
C LYS A 102 -3.67 9.87 13.06
N LEU A 103 -4.89 9.81 12.50
CA LEU A 103 -5.91 8.81 12.86
C LEU A 103 -5.46 7.37 12.63
N VAL A 104 -4.77 7.12 11.52
CA VAL A 104 -4.24 5.79 11.19
C VAL A 104 -3.05 5.43 12.07
N ALA A 105 -2.10 6.36 12.26
CA ALA A 105 -0.90 6.14 13.06
C ALA A 105 -1.20 5.89 14.54
N SER A 106 -2.25 6.53 15.09
CA SER A 106 -2.75 6.28 16.45
C SER A 106 -3.56 4.97 16.59
N GLY A 107 -3.83 4.28 15.46
CA GLY A 107 -4.62 3.05 15.45
C GLY A 107 -6.12 3.25 15.65
N LEU A 108 -6.62 4.50 15.65
CA LEU A 108 -8.02 4.81 15.92
C LEU A 108 -8.98 4.22 14.92
N VAL A 109 -8.62 4.23 13.63
CA VAL A 109 -9.45 3.63 12.56
C VAL A 109 -9.65 2.12 12.79
N ASN A 110 -8.60 1.42 13.22
CA ASN A 110 -8.71 0.00 13.56
C ASN A 110 -9.53 -0.21 14.83
N ARG A 111 -9.29 0.62 15.89
CA ARG A 111 -9.97 0.49 17.19
C ARG A 111 -11.47 0.75 17.09
N VAL A 112 -11.90 1.77 16.35
CA VAL A 112 -13.33 2.05 16.15
C VAL A 112 -14.01 0.91 15.38
N SER A 113 -13.34 0.34 14.37
CA SER A 113 -13.84 -0.80 13.60
C SER A 113 -14.03 -2.04 14.49
N MET A 114 -13.06 -2.35 15.34
CA MET A 114 -13.13 -3.45 16.31
C MET A 114 -14.24 -3.23 17.33
N ASN A 115 -14.31 -2.04 17.96
CA ASN A 115 -15.36 -1.71 18.93
C ASN A 115 -16.76 -1.87 18.34
N TYR A 116 -16.95 -1.38 17.10
CA TYR A 116 -18.22 -1.54 16.39
C TYR A 116 -18.56 -3.01 16.19
N LEU A 117 -17.61 -3.80 15.72
CA LEU A 117 -17.83 -5.20 15.43
C LEU A 117 -18.11 -6.02 16.70
N ASP A 118 -17.39 -5.76 17.79
CA ASP A 118 -17.60 -6.48 19.06
C ASP A 118 -19.03 -6.27 19.59
N ARG A 119 -19.56 -5.06 19.46
CA ARG A 119 -20.96 -4.78 19.85
C ARG A 119 -22.00 -5.35 18.89
N ASN A 120 -21.65 -5.60 17.64
CA ASN A 120 -22.61 -5.90 16.57
C ASN A 120 -22.38 -7.24 15.86
N ARG A 121 -21.36 -8.04 16.24
CA ARG A 121 -20.92 -9.23 15.50
C ARG A 121 -22.08 -10.18 15.13
N ASN A 122 -22.92 -10.57 16.10
CA ASN A 122 -24.02 -11.50 15.85
C ASN A 122 -25.05 -10.92 14.87
N ARG A 123 -25.37 -9.62 15.02
CA ARG A 123 -26.27 -8.90 14.11
C ARG A 123 -25.69 -8.82 12.71
N MET A 124 -24.41 -8.52 12.61
CA MET A 124 -23.70 -8.41 11.32
C MET A 124 -23.64 -9.76 10.60
N MET A 125 -23.30 -10.83 11.31
CA MET A 125 -23.25 -12.18 10.73
C MET A 125 -24.64 -12.66 10.29
N ALA A 126 -25.70 -12.32 11.03
CA ALA A 126 -27.08 -12.66 10.65
C ALA A 126 -27.55 -11.85 9.42
N LYS A 127 -27.22 -10.56 9.37
CA LYS A 127 -27.60 -9.66 8.26
C LYS A 127 -26.78 -9.91 7.00
N TYR A 128 -25.50 -10.23 7.14
CA TYR A 128 -24.55 -10.41 6.05
C TYR A 128 -23.87 -11.79 6.13
N PRO A 129 -24.60 -12.89 5.94
CA PRO A 129 -24.00 -14.23 6.02
C PRO A 129 -23.01 -14.51 4.88
N LYS A 130 -23.07 -13.71 3.80
CA LYS A 130 -22.16 -13.80 2.65
C LYS A 130 -21.45 -12.46 2.42
N PHE A 131 -20.16 -12.52 2.17
CA PHE A 131 -19.35 -11.32 1.91
C PHE A 131 -19.88 -10.46 0.78
N GLN A 132 -20.43 -11.03 -0.30
CA GLN A 132 -20.95 -10.24 -1.42
C GLN A 132 -22.11 -9.32 -1.00
N GLN A 133 -22.99 -9.78 -0.14
CA GLN A 133 -24.06 -8.96 0.43
C GLN A 133 -23.48 -7.84 1.30
N TYR A 134 -22.50 -8.18 2.16
CA TYR A 134 -21.79 -7.18 2.95
C TYR A 134 -21.13 -6.11 2.06
N LYS A 135 -20.39 -6.54 1.04
CA LYS A 135 -19.69 -5.63 0.12
C LYS A 135 -20.64 -4.66 -0.56
N GLN A 136 -21.81 -5.12 -0.99
CA GLN A 136 -22.82 -4.32 -1.68
C GLN A 136 -23.60 -3.40 -0.73
N ASP A 137 -24.08 -3.94 0.38
CA ASP A 137 -25.15 -3.31 1.17
C ASP A 137 -24.66 -2.64 2.46
N PHE A 138 -23.46 -3.03 2.97
CA PHE A 138 -22.95 -2.39 4.19
C PHE A 138 -22.38 -1.02 3.87
N VAL A 139 -22.91 -0.02 4.57
CA VAL A 139 -22.42 1.36 4.54
C VAL A 139 -21.97 1.72 5.95
N VAL A 140 -20.85 2.39 6.05
CA VAL A 140 -20.39 2.99 7.32
C VAL A 140 -21.28 4.20 7.58
N GLU A 141 -22.05 4.15 8.65
CA GLU A 141 -23.00 5.20 9.03
C GLU A 141 -22.29 6.35 9.78
N GLU A 142 -22.95 7.48 9.87
CA GLU A 142 -22.38 8.70 10.45
C GLU A 142 -22.08 8.54 11.96
N ASP A 143 -22.89 7.78 12.69
CA ASP A 143 -22.68 7.49 14.10
C ASP A 143 -21.29 6.85 14.38
N LEU A 144 -20.83 6.00 13.49
CA LEU A 144 -19.52 5.37 13.59
C LEU A 144 -18.39 6.37 13.31
N MET A 145 -18.64 7.32 12.41
CA MET A 145 -17.69 8.41 12.14
C MET A 145 -17.63 9.40 13.32
N GLU A 146 -18.75 9.70 13.95
CA GLU A 146 -18.81 10.51 15.18
C GLU A 146 -18.07 9.84 16.34
N GLU A 147 -18.21 8.52 16.50
CA GLU A 147 -17.44 7.75 17.49
C GLU A 147 -15.92 7.89 17.22
N LEU A 148 -15.49 7.78 15.96
CA LEU A 148 -14.09 7.99 15.59
C LEU A 148 -13.59 9.39 15.97
N LEU A 149 -14.38 10.42 15.66
CA LEU A 149 -14.02 11.81 15.98
C LEU A 149 -13.94 12.04 17.49
N LYS A 150 -14.86 11.48 18.26
CA LYS A 150 -14.81 11.52 19.72
C LYS A 150 -13.54 10.87 20.26
N MET A 151 -13.20 9.66 19.78
CA MET A 151 -11.98 8.97 20.17
C MET A 151 -10.72 9.76 19.79
N ALA A 152 -10.74 10.47 18.66
CA ALA A 152 -9.65 11.34 18.25
C ALA A 152 -9.48 12.54 19.20
N GLY A 153 -10.58 13.15 19.64
CA GLY A 153 -10.58 14.21 20.63
C GLY A 153 -10.03 13.76 22.00
N ASP A 154 -10.42 12.57 22.46
CA ASP A 154 -9.93 11.97 23.71
C ASP A 154 -8.40 11.74 23.64
N GLU A 155 -7.84 11.46 22.48
CA GLU A 155 -6.39 11.34 22.25
C GLU A 155 -5.71 12.66 21.86
N LYS A 156 -6.43 13.79 21.99
CA LYS A 156 -5.91 15.13 21.69
C LYS A 156 -5.43 15.31 20.24
N ILE A 157 -6.01 14.59 19.30
CA ILE A 157 -5.82 14.85 17.88
C ILE A 157 -6.73 16.01 17.50
N GLU A 158 -6.14 17.16 17.21
CA GLU A 158 -6.87 18.36 16.81
C GLU A 158 -7.69 18.11 15.54
N PHE A 159 -8.98 18.48 15.57
CA PHE A 159 -9.89 18.28 14.44
C PHE A 159 -9.63 19.31 13.35
N GLU A 160 -9.42 18.81 12.15
CA GLU A 160 -9.14 19.59 10.93
C GLU A 160 -10.26 19.34 9.92
N GLU A 161 -11.30 20.16 9.95
CA GLU A 161 -12.53 19.95 9.19
C GLU A 161 -12.28 19.77 7.68
N GLU A 162 -11.48 20.62 7.04
CA GLU A 162 -11.18 20.52 5.62
C GLU A 162 -10.47 19.20 5.28
N GLN A 163 -9.48 18.84 6.09
CA GLN A 163 -8.71 17.61 5.91
C GLN A 163 -9.58 16.38 6.17
N TYR A 164 -10.44 16.41 7.19
CA TYR A 164 -11.39 15.35 7.48
C TYR A 164 -12.37 15.16 6.33
N ASN A 165 -13.01 16.22 5.83
CA ASN A 165 -13.98 16.14 4.74
C ASN A 165 -13.35 15.57 3.47
N ARG A 166 -12.09 15.91 3.19
CA ARG A 166 -11.33 15.38 2.05
C ARG A 166 -11.00 13.90 2.19
N SER A 167 -10.66 13.44 3.40
CA SER A 167 -10.26 12.05 3.66
C SER A 167 -11.40 11.15 4.14
N LYS A 168 -12.57 11.71 4.49
CA LYS A 168 -13.73 10.97 5.01
C LYS A 168 -14.10 9.75 4.15
N PRO A 169 -14.21 9.84 2.81
CA PRO A 169 -14.52 8.66 1.99
C PRO A 169 -13.47 7.54 2.13
N LEU A 170 -12.18 7.90 2.22
CA LEU A 170 -11.10 6.95 2.43
C LEU A 170 -11.17 6.29 3.82
N ILE A 171 -11.46 7.06 4.85
CA ILE A 171 -11.63 6.55 6.22
C ILE A 171 -12.80 5.57 6.29
N MET A 172 -13.94 5.92 5.69
CA MET A 172 -15.12 5.04 5.63
C MET A 172 -14.80 3.73 4.88
N LEU A 173 -14.07 3.81 3.76
CA LEU A 173 -13.62 2.62 3.02
C LEU A 173 -12.71 1.74 3.88
N GLN A 174 -11.77 2.33 4.61
CA GLN A 174 -10.88 1.59 5.52
C GLN A 174 -11.64 0.91 6.66
N ILE A 175 -12.57 1.60 7.30
CA ILE A 175 -13.44 1.03 8.33
C ILE A 175 -14.24 -0.15 7.77
N LYS A 176 -14.89 0.03 6.62
CA LYS A 176 -15.62 -1.04 5.93
C LYS A 176 -14.71 -2.25 5.66
N ALA A 177 -13.50 -2.02 5.16
CA ALA A 177 -12.56 -3.09 4.87
C ALA A 177 -12.07 -3.82 6.15
N LEU A 178 -11.79 -3.07 7.23
CA LEU A 178 -11.37 -3.64 8.51
C LEU A 178 -12.46 -4.50 9.14
N ILE A 179 -13.70 -4.03 9.12
CA ILE A 179 -14.85 -4.83 9.58
C ILE A 179 -15.01 -6.11 8.74
N ALA A 180 -14.83 -6.03 7.41
CA ALA A 180 -14.87 -7.21 6.54
C ALA A 180 -13.75 -8.21 6.85
N ARG A 181 -12.53 -7.73 7.16
CA ARG A 181 -11.41 -8.57 7.59
C ARG A 181 -11.79 -9.42 8.83
N ASP A 182 -12.39 -8.76 9.80
CA ASP A 182 -12.64 -9.38 11.11
C ASP A 182 -13.96 -10.20 11.14
N LEU A 183 -14.87 -9.97 10.19
CA LEU A 183 -16.08 -10.80 9.97
C LEU A 183 -15.78 -12.05 9.13
N TYR A 184 -14.91 -11.94 8.14
CA TYR A 184 -14.66 -12.98 7.14
C TYR A 184 -13.17 -13.35 7.11
N ASP A 185 -12.34 -12.61 6.32
CA ASP A 185 -10.91 -12.89 6.15
C ASP A 185 -10.18 -11.68 5.57
N MET A 186 -8.85 -11.74 5.60
CA MET A 186 -7.95 -10.75 4.99
C MET A 186 -8.19 -10.58 3.48
N ALA A 187 -8.60 -11.64 2.78
CA ALA A 187 -8.92 -11.56 1.36
C ALA A 187 -10.08 -10.59 1.08
N GLN A 188 -11.08 -10.52 1.97
CA GLN A 188 -12.21 -9.62 1.86
C GLN A 188 -11.84 -8.17 2.12
N TYR A 189 -10.88 -7.93 3.01
CA TYR A 189 -10.28 -6.61 3.18
C TYR A 189 -9.73 -6.08 1.86
N PHE A 190 -8.88 -6.87 1.20
CA PHE A 190 -8.28 -6.45 -0.07
C PHE A 190 -9.30 -6.31 -1.19
N GLN A 191 -10.35 -7.11 -1.22
CA GLN A 191 -11.42 -6.96 -2.22
C GLN A 191 -12.20 -5.64 -2.08
N ILE A 192 -12.27 -5.05 -0.88
CA ILE A 192 -12.88 -3.74 -0.67
C ILE A 192 -11.87 -2.63 -1.02
N ILE A 193 -10.66 -2.69 -0.48
CA ILE A 193 -9.65 -1.65 -0.70
C ILE A 193 -9.27 -1.54 -2.18
N ASN A 194 -9.19 -2.65 -2.90
CA ASN A 194 -8.79 -2.68 -4.31
C ASN A 194 -9.84 -2.08 -5.25
N ASP A 195 -11.10 -1.98 -4.85
CA ASP A 195 -12.13 -1.31 -5.65
C ASP A 195 -11.80 0.19 -5.86
N ASP A 196 -11.09 0.80 -4.90
CA ASP A 196 -10.69 2.21 -4.94
C ASP A 196 -9.18 2.41 -5.14
N ASN A 197 -8.44 1.35 -5.41
CA ASN A 197 -6.99 1.41 -5.64
C ASN A 197 -6.69 1.68 -7.12
N PRO A 198 -6.17 2.88 -7.48
CA PRO A 198 -5.93 3.24 -8.89
C PRO A 198 -4.97 2.29 -9.60
N SER A 199 -3.94 1.82 -8.91
CA SER A 199 -2.96 0.88 -9.48
C SER A 199 -3.60 -0.47 -9.80
N TYR A 200 -4.43 -0.99 -8.88
CA TYR A 200 -5.17 -2.23 -9.10
C TYR A 200 -6.17 -2.11 -10.24
N GLN A 201 -6.96 -1.02 -10.27
CA GLN A 201 -7.94 -0.78 -11.33
C GLN A 201 -7.27 -0.62 -12.70
N LYS A 202 -6.13 0.08 -12.75
CA LYS A 202 -5.37 0.20 -14.00
C LYS A 202 -4.80 -1.14 -14.46
N ALA A 203 -4.30 -1.95 -13.54
CA ALA A 203 -3.82 -3.30 -13.85
C ALA A 203 -4.92 -4.19 -14.42
N LEU A 204 -6.13 -4.17 -13.83
CA LEU A 204 -7.30 -4.88 -14.38
C LEU A 204 -7.67 -4.42 -15.80
N GLN A 205 -7.68 -3.11 -16.05
CA GLN A 205 -7.95 -2.57 -17.38
C GLN A 205 -6.95 -3.09 -18.42
N ILE A 206 -5.67 -3.11 -18.06
CA ILE A 206 -4.60 -3.55 -18.96
C ILE A 206 -4.70 -5.06 -19.22
N ILE A 207 -4.85 -5.88 -18.18
CA ILE A 207 -4.92 -7.35 -18.30
C ILE A 207 -6.13 -7.78 -19.14
N ASN A 208 -7.25 -7.08 -19.01
CA ASN A 208 -8.46 -7.36 -19.78
C ASN A 208 -8.42 -6.82 -21.22
N ASN A 209 -7.42 -6.00 -21.58
CA ASN A 209 -7.21 -5.50 -22.93
C ASN A 209 -5.96 -6.13 -23.55
N LYS A 210 -6.15 -7.23 -24.31
CA LYS A 210 -5.05 -8.02 -24.88
C LYS A 210 -4.11 -7.21 -25.80
N GLU A 211 -4.64 -6.24 -26.54
CA GLU A 211 -3.83 -5.38 -27.41
C GLU A 211 -2.92 -4.48 -26.60
N THR A 212 -3.46 -3.78 -25.60
CA THR A 212 -2.68 -2.92 -24.69
C THR A 212 -1.64 -3.74 -23.93
N TYR A 213 -2.02 -4.90 -23.41
CA TYR A 213 -1.12 -5.81 -22.70
C TYR A 213 0.06 -6.24 -23.58
N ASN A 214 -0.21 -6.68 -24.81
CA ASN A 214 0.84 -7.11 -25.73
C ASN A 214 1.75 -5.95 -26.14
N ARG A 215 1.20 -4.79 -26.44
CA ARG A 215 1.98 -3.59 -26.77
C ARG A 215 2.95 -3.19 -25.65
N LEU A 216 2.50 -3.22 -24.39
CA LEU A 216 3.34 -2.91 -23.24
C LEU A 216 4.47 -3.94 -23.07
N LEU A 217 4.26 -5.18 -23.47
CA LEU A 217 5.29 -6.24 -23.45
C LEU A 217 6.19 -6.25 -24.69
N GLY A 218 5.93 -5.39 -25.69
CA GLY A 218 6.66 -5.38 -26.96
C GLY A 218 6.35 -6.61 -27.83
N ARG A 219 5.10 -7.09 -27.80
CA ARG A 219 4.62 -8.26 -28.56
C ARG A 219 3.58 -7.86 -29.58
#